data_3b074ba08972014f2967f6cf36bf443a
#
_entry.id   3b074ba08972014f2967f6cf36bf443a
#
_cell.length_a   1.000
_cell.length_b   1.000
_cell.length_c   1.000
_cell.angle_alpha   90.00
_cell.angle_beta   90.00
_cell.angle_gamma   90.00
#
_symmetry.space_group_name_H-M   'P 1'
#
loop_
_entity.id
_entity.type
_entity.pdbx_description
1 polymer ?
#
loop_
_entity_poly.entity_id
_entity_poly.type
_entity_poly.pdbx_seq_one_letter_code
_entity_poly.pdbx_strand_id
1 'polypeptide(L)'
;MKHACNIITALIMTLMPMGAAATEKEVYISYGNMDRWTIRKIHESGIIGGNTKTLYEIGPNRTIDGNTPYVNGGGSPWGTSNVMAKVMGVVKTNNSVYRDKHGNGYCAKLVTHIESVKVMGLMNMHVLAAGSIFLGDMREPITGTKDGPKAMNNGIPFSGHPKALRYDYKVKTTGSPTRVKQTGFSSKKTIAGKDYAITVLYLQKRTEDKNGNITAKRVGTVVVKYGQSTNGWVNDATYEIMYGDIRNNPHYDAATMGLRSTDYARNSKGKSVPVKETGWAAANEKPTHLLLQFSSSHGGAYIGSPGNTFWIDNVRLVY
;
A
#
# COMPACT_ATOMS: atom_id res chain seq x y z
N MET A 1 -57.44 54.11 41.18
CA MET A 1 -57.29 52.67 41.36
C MET A 1 -56.98 52.07 39.97
N LYS A 2 -55.76 51.72 39.72
CA LYS A 2 -55.33 51.11 38.44
C LYS A 2 -54.89 49.69 38.77
N HIS A 3 -55.57 48.68 38.22
CA HIS A 3 -55.20 47.28 38.34
C HIS A 3 -54.13 46.99 37.33
N ALA A 4 -52.96 46.53 37.82
CA ALA A 4 -51.93 46.01 37.00
C ALA A 4 -52.14 44.48 36.76
N CYS A 5 -52.26 44.09 35.51
CA CYS A 5 -52.41 42.71 35.11
C CYS A 5 -51.01 42.15 34.84
N ASN A 6 -50.54 41.23 35.68
CA ASN A 6 -49.28 40.51 35.47
C ASN A 6 -49.47 39.31 34.52
N ILE A 7 -48.94 39.41 33.32
CA ILE A 7 -48.87 38.29 32.37
C ILE A 7 -47.58 37.48 32.67
N ILE A 8 -47.78 36.28 33.20
CA ILE A 8 -46.65 35.29 33.35
C ILE A 8 -46.45 34.58 32.00
N THR A 9 -45.41 34.91 31.32
CA THR A 9 -45.03 34.21 30.09
C THR A 9 -44.25 32.95 30.49
N ALA A 10 -44.88 31.78 30.36
CA ALA A 10 -44.22 30.48 30.54
C ALA A 10 -43.33 30.19 29.34
N LEU A 11 -42.01 30.18 29.55
CA LEU A 11 -41.01 29.77 28.56
C LEU A 11 -40.99 28.23 28.48
N ILE A 12 -41.60 27.67 27.44
CA ILE A 12 -41.54 26.23 27.14
C ILE A 12 -40.18 25.97 26.49
N MET A 13 -39.21 25.44 27.25
CA MET A 13 -37.99 24.87 26.72
C MET A 13 -38.30 23.53 26.05
N THR A 14 -38.36 23.51 24.73
CA THR A 14 -38.36 22.26 23.96
C THR A 14 -36.96 21.64 24.03
N LEU A 15 -36.81 20.59 24.84
CA LEU A 15 -35.66 19.72 24.75
C LEU A 15 -35.73 19.01 23.39
N MET A 16 -34.84 19.42 22.44
CA MET A 16 -34.56 18.59 21.26
C MET A 16 -33.81 17.36 21.74
N PRO A 17 -34.21 16.15 21.32
CA PRO A 17 -33.39 14.96 21.59
C PRO A 17 -32.06 15.13 20.88
N MET A 18 -30.96 15.23 21.61
CA MET A 18 -29.62 15.03 21.08
C MET A 18 -29.58 13.60 20.57
N GLY A 19 -29.69 13.42 19.24
CA GLY A 19 -29.46 12.15 18.61
C GLY A 19 -28.07 11.70 19.02
N ALA A 20 -27.97 10.56 19.69
CA ALA A 20 -26.69 9.92 19.96
C ALA A 20 -26.00 9.63 18.60
N ALA A 21 -24.97 10.39 18.28
CA ALA A 21 -24.13 10.07 17.14
C ALA A 21 -23.63 8.64 17.35
N ALA A 22 -23.96 7.74 16.42
CA ALA A 22 -23.47 6.37 16.49
C ALA A 22 -21.93 6.43 16.52
N THR A 23 -21.34 5.91 17.59
CA THR A 23 -19.88 5.91 17.75
C THR A 23 -19.30 5.10 16.60
N GLU A 24 -18.47 5.72 15.77
CA GLU A 24 -17.77 5.02 14.68
C GLU A 24 -16.93 3.89 15.27
N LYS A 25 -17.07 2.70 14.71
CA LYS A 25 -16.25 1.55 15.11
C LYS A 25 -15.01 1.52 14.25
N GLU A 26 -13.86 1.72 14.86
CA GLU A 26 -12.56 1.56 14.23
C GLU A 26 -12.00 0.15 14.46
N VAL A 27 -11.45 -0.45 13.40
CA VAL A 27 -10.81 -1.76 13.47
C VAL A 27 -9.43 -1.66 12.82
N TYR A 28 -8.37 -1.77 13.63
CA TYR A 28 -7.02 -1.80 13.11
C TYR A 28 -6.79 -3.03 12.24
N ILE A 29 -6.16 -2.83 11.09
CA ILE A 29 -5.56 -3.94 10.35
C ILE A 29 -4.45 -4.51 11.22
N SER A 30 -4.36 -5.83 11.32
CA SER A 30 -3.30 -6.47 12.13
C SER A 30 -1.92 -5.88 11.77
N TYR A 31 -1.14 -5.49 12.77
CA TYR A 31 0.12 -4.71 12.63
C TYR A 31 -0.02 -3.34 11.92
N GLY A 32 -1.22 -2.83 11.75
CA GLY A 32 -1.46 -1.53 11.08
C GLY A 32 -0.95 -0.32 11.86
N ASN A 33 -0.63 -0.47 13.16
CA ASN A 33 0.05 0.54 13.97
C ASN A 33 1.56 0.58 13.76
N MET A 34 2.12 -0.18 12.84
CA MET A 34 3.51 -0.20 12.39
C MET A 34 4.58 -0.27 13.51
N ASP A 35 4.24 -0.71 14.73
CA ASP A 35 5.17 -0.76 15.87
C ASP A 35 6.04 -2.01 15.91
N ARG A 36 5.64 -3.07 15.21
CA ARG A 36 6.29 -4.38 15.29
C ARG A 36 6.90 -4.76 13.96
N TRP A 37 8.20 -5.16 13.98
CA TRP A 37 9.00 -5.40 12.80
C TRP A 37 9.83 -6.67 12.90
N THR A 38 9.80 -7.49 11.85
CA THR A 38 10.79 -8.51 11.61
C THR A 38 12.00 -7.89 10.92
N ILE A 39 13.18 -8.04 11.50
CA ILE A 39 14.46 -7.55 10.98
C ILE A 39 15.15 -8.70 10.27
N ARG A 40 15.50 -8.52 9.00
CA ARG A 40 16.20 -9.52 8.20
C ARG A 40 17.61 -9.03 7.89
N LYS A 41 18.61 -9.86 8.16
CA LYS A 41 20.00 -9.60 7.80
C LYS A 41 20.36 -10.46 6.60
N ILE A 42 20.55 -9.86 5.45
CA ILE A 42 20.88 -10.54 4.20
C ILE A 42 22.33 -10.29 3.85
N HIS A 43 23.07 -11.36 3.56
CA HIS A 43 24.48 -11.30 3.17
C HIS A 43 24.56 -11.24 1.64
N GLU A 44 24.86 -10.05 1.10
CA GLU A 44 25.04 -9.86 -0.34
C GLU A 44 26.31 -10.60 -0.81
N SER A 45 26.33 -11.05 -2.07
CA SER A 45 27.45 -11.81 -2.62
C SER A 45 28.77 -11.05 -2.55
N GLY A 46 29.87 -11.75 -2.23
CA GLY A 46 31.23 -11.16 -2.11
C GLY A 46 31.67 -10.41 -3.36
N ILE A 47 31.28 -10.87 -4.55
CA ILE A 47 31.57 -10.22 -5.83
C ILE A 47 30.99 -8.78 -5.98
N ILE A 48 30.01 -8.40 -5.15
CA ILE A 48 29.46 -7.06 -5.08
C ILE A 48 29.77 -6.35 -3.75
N GLY A 49 30.77 -6.83 -3.02
CA GLY A 49 31.29 -6.24 -1.79
C GLY A 49 30.95 -6.99 -0.50
N GLY A 50 30.14 -8.06 -0.54
CA GLY A 50 29.86 -8.94 0.61
C GLY A 50 29.16 -8.28 1.81
N ASN A 51 28.48 -7.17 1.59
CA ASN A 51 27.86 -6.39 2.67
C ASN A 51 26.66 -7.11 3.26
N THR A 52 26.50 -7.05 4.58
CA THR A 52 25.25 -7.44 5.23
C THR A 52 24.27 -6.27 5.19
N LYS A 53 23.09 -6.50 4.62
CA LYS A 53 22.00 -5.52 4.52
C LYS A 53 20.87 -5.88 5.46
N THR A 54 20.31 -4.85 6.07
CA THR A 54 19.14 -4.98 6.96
C THR A 54 17.87 -4.63 6.20
N LEU A 55 16.97 -5.60 6.06
CA LEU A 55 15.63 -5.41 5.51
C LEU A 55 14.61 -5.42 6.65
N TYR A 56 13.56 -4.63 6.50
CA TYR A 56 12.49 -4.47 7.47
C TYR A 56 11.17 -5.00 6.90
N GLU A 57 10.51 -5.89 7.66
CA GLU A 57 9.19 -6.43 7.31
C GLU A 57 8.21 -6.12 8.45
N ILE A 58 7.01 -5.67 8.13
CA ILE A 58 5.97 -5.41 9.13
C ILE A 58 5.46 -6.75 9.67
N GLY A 59 5.61 -7.00 10.98
CA GLY A 59 5.24 -8.28 11.58
C GLY A 59 5.81 -8.51 12.98
N PRO A 60 5.85 -9.74 13.45
CA PRO A 60 6.34 -10.06 14.79
C PRO A 60 7.77 -9.54 15.01
N ASN A 61 8.04 -9.04 16.23
CA ASN A 61 9.39 -8.62 16.62
C ASN A 61 10.32 -9.84 16.68
N ARG A 62 11.13 -9.99 15.62
CA ARG A 62 12.16 -11.04 15.53
C ARG A 62 13.27 -10.62 14.60
N THR A 63 14.43 -11.27 14.70
CA THR A 63 15.53 -11.13 13.76
C THR A 63 15.74 -12.46 13.04
N ILE A 64 15.89 -12.39 11.71
CA ILE A 64 16.24 -13.52 10.83
C ILE A 64 17.58 -13.20 10.22
N ASP A 65 18.59 -14.04 10.44
CA ASP A 65 19.91 -13.87 9.85
C ASP A 65 20.13 -14.95 8.77
N GLY A 66 20.68 -14.52 7.63
CA GLY A 66 20.97 -15.40 6.50
C GLY A 66 20.04 -15.20 5.29
N ASN A 67 20.45 -15.82 4.18
CA ASN A 67 19.84 -15.64 2.86
C ASN A 67 18.66 -16.60 2.61
N THR A 68 17.87 -16.87 3.63
CA THR A 68 16.65 -17.66 3.48
C THR A 68 15.56 -16.82 2.84
N PRO A 69 14.89 -17.29 1.78
CA PRO A 69 13.75 -16.62 1.19
C PRO A 69 12.68 -16.31 2.23
N TYR A 70 12.23 -15.06 2.28
CA TYR A 70 11.20 -14.64 3.22
C TYR A 70 9.82 -14.93 2.64
N VAL A 71 8.99 -15.52 3.45
CA VAL A 71 7.54 -15.57 3.29
C VAL A 71 6.95 -15.01 4.56
N ASN A 72 5.87 -14.24 4.48
CA ASN A 72 5.18 -13.68 5.65
C ASN A 72 4.67 -14.77 6.62
N GLY A 73 5.07 -15.98 6.43
CA GLY A 73 4.62 -17.21 7.03
C GLY A 73 4.40 -17.09 8.53
N GLY A 74 3.18 -16.82 8.90
CA GLY A 74 2.74 -16.94 10.27
C GLY A 74 2.71 -15.64 11.04
N GLY A 75 2.00 -14.64 10.61
CA GLY A 75 1.57 -13.64 11.56
C GLY A 75 1.39 -12.23 11.10
N SER A 76 1.77 -11.86 9.89
CA SER A 76 1.49 -10.52 9.36
C SER A 76 0.77 -10.58 8.02
N PRO A 77 -0.28 -9.76 7.82
CA PRO A 77 -0.91 -9.66 6.51
C PRO A 77 -0.15 -8.73 5.56
N TRP A 78 0.95 -8.11 6.00
CA TRP A 78 1.69 -7.10 5.24
C TRP A 78 2.87 -7.70 4.49
N GLY A 79 2.94 -7.39 3.20
CA GLY A 79 4.14 -7.51 2.38
C GLY A 79 4.81 -6.17 2.18
N THR A 80 6.10 -6.19 1.84
CA THR A 80 6.89 -5.00 1.53
C THR A 80 7.58 -5.16 0.18
N SER A 81 8.06 -4.05 -0.41
CA SER A 81 8.94 -4.07 -1.58
C SER A 81 10.40 -4.38 -1.23
N ASN A 82 10.71 -4.61 0.04
CA ASN A 82 12.03 -5.11 0.42
C ASN A 82 12.16 -6.56 -0.02
N VAL A 83 13.21 -6.86 -0.78
CA VAL A 83 13.39 -8.21 -1.31
C VAL A 83 14.85 -8.60 -1.39
N MET A 84 15.08 -9.90 -1.22
CA MET A 84 16.30 -10.56 -1.66
C MET A 84 16.12 -10.99 -3.12
N ALA A 85 17.02 -10.55 -3.98
CA ALA A 85 17.10 -10.98 -5.37
C ALA A 85 18.31 -11.89 -5.56
N LYS A 86 18.18 -12.88 -6.45
CA LYS A 86 19.28 -13.74 -6.88
C LYS A 86 19.32 -13.77 -8.40
N VAL A 87 20.14 -12.90 -8.99
CA VAL A 87 20.27 -12.75 -10.44
C VAL A 87 21.63 -13.28 -10.88
N MET A 88 21.65 -14.24 -11.80
CA MET A 88 22.89 -14.90 -12.28
C MET A 88 23.78 -15.41 -11.13
N GLY A 89 23.17 -15.95 -10.08
CA GLY A 89 23.88 -16.43 -8.88
C GLY A 89 24.28 -15.36 -7.86
N VAL A 90 24.21 -14.08 -8.22
CA VAL A 90 24.54 -12.95 -7.34
C VAL A 90 23.35 -12.61 -6.45
N VAL A 91 23.55 -12.69 -5.14
CA VAL A 91 22.56 -12.24 -4.14
C VAL A 91 22.70 -10.75 -3.95
N LYS A 92 21.60 -10.04 -4.15
CA LYS A 92 21.46 -8.60 -3.97
C LYS A 92 20.15 -8.28 -3.26
N THR A 93 20.11 -7.21 -2.48
CA THR A 93 18.88 -6.72 -1.83
C THR A 93 18.32 -5.48 -2.53
N ASN A 94 17.01 -5.33 -2.46
CA ASN A 94 16.33 -4.03 -2.57
C ASN A 94 15.80 -3.65 -1.19
N ASN A 95 16.16 -2.47 -0.71
CA ASN A 95 15.72 -1.95 0.59
C ASN A 95 15.11 -0.56 0.39
N SER A 96 13.80 -0.52 0.19
CA SER A 96 13.03 0.69 -0.10
C SER A 96 11.96 0.99 0.96
N VAL A 97 11.81 0.07 1.95
CA VAL A 97 10.93 0.22 3.11
C VAL A 97 11.77 0.17 4.38
N TYR A 98 11.60 1.16 5.23
CA TYR A 98 12.35 1.29 6.47
C TYR A 98 11.42 1.47 7.65
N ARG A 99 11.85 1.02 8.83
CA ARG A 99 11.26 1.41 10.10
C ARG A 99 11.78 2.81 10.46
N ASP A 100 10.88 3.76 10.66
CA ASP A 100 11.21 5.12 11.11
C ASP A 100 10.40 5.48 12.36
N LYS A 101 10.71 6.58 13.01
CA LYS A 101 10.03 7.02 14.24
C LYS A 101 8.77 7.81 13.94
N HIS A 102 7.70 7.52 14.72
CA HIS A 102 6.50 8.34 14.80
C HIS A 102 6.01 8.36 16.26
N GLY A 103 6.00 9.55 16.87
CA GLY A 103 5.71 9.67 18.30
C GLY A 103 6.60 8.77 19.15
N ASN A 104 5.98 7.99 20.03
CA ASN A 104 6.67 7.02 20.89
C ASN A 104 6.87 5.64 20.19
N GLY A 105 6.27 5.44 19.03
CA GLY A 105 6.31 4.21 18.26
C GLY A 105 7.14 4.28 16.98
N TYR A 106 6.73 3.49 16.01
CA TYR A 106 7.37 3.40 14.70
C TYR A 106 6.32 3.54 13.59
N CYS A 107 6.79 3.91 12.41
CA CYS A 107 6.02 3.97 11.18
C CYS A 107 6.76 3.27 10.03
N ALA A 108 6.05 2.99 8.94
CA ALA A 108 6.65 2.54 7.70
C ALA A 108 7.08 3.75 6.86
N LYS A 109 8.37 3.84 6.52
CA LYS A 109 8.96 4.84 5.63
C LYS A 109 9.25 4.21 4.29
N LEU A 110 8.56 4.67 3.26
CA LEU A 110 8.64 4.18 1.89
C LEU A 110 9.45 5.17 1.05
N VAL A 111 10.51 4.72 0.38
CA VAL A 111 11.44 5.61 -0.36
C VAL A 111 11.55 5.16 -1.81
N THR A 112 11.42 6.10 -2.74
CA THR A 112 11.76 5.86 -4.16
C THR A 112 13.23 6.18 -4.38
N HIS A 113 14.00 5.21 -4.88
CA HIS A 113 15.43 5.36 -5.15
C HIS A 113 15.88 4.51 -6.36
N ILE A 114 17.13 4.67 -6.77
CA ILE A 114 17.76 3.79 -7.76
C ILE A 114 18.67 2.83 -7.02
N GLU A 115 18.38 1.54 -7.13
CA GLU A 115 19.25 0.47 -6.66
C GLU A 115 20.22 0.09 -7.77
N SER A 116 21.49 -0.05 -7.44
CA SER A 116 22.54 -0.29 -8.41
C SER A 116 23.38 -1.49 -8.04
N VAL A 117 23.73 -2.29 -9.04
CA VAL A 117 24.69 -3.41 -8.94
C VAL A 117 25.73 -3.24 -10.02
N LYS A 118 26.99 -3.18 -9.62
CA LYS A 118 28.11 -3.14 -10.54
C LYS A 118 29.09 -4.26 -10.21
N VAL A 119 29.33 -5.14 -11.17
CA VAL A 119 30.36 -6.16 -11.13
C VAL A 119 31.23 -5.93 -12.34
N MET A 120 32.51 -5.60 -12.10
CA MET A 120 33.45 -5.22 -13.16
C MET A 120 33.55 -6.31 -14.24
N GLY A 121 33.31 -5.92 -15.50
CA GLY A 121 33.30 -6.83 -16.65
C GLY A 121 32.09 -7.75 -16.79
N LEU A 122 31.21 -7.85 -15.79
CA LEU A 122 30.10 -8.81 -15.78
C LEU A 122 28.71 -8.15 -15.72
N MET A 123 28.53 -7.12 -14.90
CA MET A 123 27.20 -6.56 -14.63
C MET A 123 27.27 -5.07 -14.30
N ASN A 124 26.42 -4.28 -14.97
CA ASN A 124 26.14 -2.90 -14.60
C ASN A 124 24.63 -2.68 -14.72
N MET A 125 23.95 -2.85 -13.61
CA MET A 125 22.48 -2.85 -13.55
C MET A 125 21.97 -1.76 -12.62
N HIS A 126 20.97 -1.03 -13.06
CA HIS A 126 20.31 0.01 -12.30
C HIS A 126 18.81 -0.20 -12.35
N VAL A 127 18.15 -0.22 -11.20
CA VAL A 127 16.71 -0.45 -11.07
C VAL A 127 16.10 0.65 -10.24
N LEU A 128 15.09 1.34 -10.77
CA LEU A 128 14.30 2.23 -9.94
C LEU A 128 13.38 1.37 -9.07
N ALA A 129 13.48 1.55 -7.76
CA ALA A 129 12.65 0.90 -6.75
C ALA A 129 11.81 1.95 -6.04
N ALA A 130 10.50 1.75 -6.02
CA ALA A 130 9.58 2.52 -5.18
C ALA A 130 9.28 1.73 -3.90
N GLY A 131 9.44 2.36 -2.76
CA GLY A 131 9.04 1.78 -1.47
C GLY A 131 7.53 1.58 -1.47
N SER A 132 7.12 0.35 -1.16
CA SER A 132 5.70 -0.02 -1.09
C SER A 132 5.45 -1.01 0.03
N ILE A 133 4.32 -0.86 0.71
CA ILE A 133 3.74 -1.85 1.61
C ILE A 133 2.35 -2.21 1.12
N PHE A 134 1.94 -3.45 1.27
CA PHE A 134 0.65 -3.92 0.77
C PHE A 134 0.12 -5.09 1.59
N LEU A 135 -1.18 -5.29 1.57
CA LEU A 135 -1.79 -6.49 2.13
C LEU A 135 -1.59 -7.67 1.17
N GLY A 136 -0.89 -8.68 1.66
CA GLY A 136 -0.48 -9.84 0.89
C GLY A 136 0.94 -10.28 1.25
N ASP A 137 1.59 -10.97 0.33
CA ASP A 137 2.98 -11.42 0.49
C ASP A 137 3.76 -11.36 -0.83
N MET A 138 5.09 -11.42 -0.73
CA MET A 138 5.99 -11.46 -1.87
C MET A 138 6.83 -12.73 -1.82
N ARG A 139 6.99 -13.38 -2.97
CA ARG A 139 7.85 -14.57 -3.09
C ARG A 139 9.29 -14.15 -3.38
N GLU A 140 10.22 -14.76 -2.67
CA GLU A 140 11.66 -14.62 -2.87
C GLU A 140 12.31 -15.96 -3.27
N PRO A 141 13.49 -15.93 -3.85
CA PRO A 141 14.20 -14.74 -4.34
C PRO A 141 13.61 -14.22 -5.66
N ILE A 142 13.76 -12.91 -5.91
CA ILE A 142 13.46 -12.34 -7.24
C ILE A 142 14.61 -12.69 -8.17
N THR A 143 14.31 -13.30 -9.34
CA THR A 143 15.33 -13.78 -10.29
C THR A 143 15.55 -12.82 -11.46
N GLY A 144 14.67 -11.83 -11.62
CA GLY A 144 14.80 -10.80 -12.64
C GLY A 144 13.74 -9.73 -12.53
N THR A 145 13.93 -8.62 -13.24
CA THR A 145 13.01 -7.48 -13.18
C THR A 145 11.59 -7.80 -13.71
N LYS A 146 11.45 -8.79 -14.59
CA LYS A 146 10.15 -9.25 -15.10
C LYS A 146 9.35 -10.05 -14.07
N ASP A 147 10.03 -10.58 -13.04
CA ASP A 147 9.42 -11.46 -12.05
C ASP A 147 8.82 -10.70 -10.87
N GLY A 148 9.25 -9.45 -10.63
CA GLY A 148 8.80 -8.64 -9.51
C GLY A 148 7.27 -8.58 -9.36
N PRO A 149 6.51 -8.16 -10.38
CA PRO A 149 5.04 -8.13 -10.28
C PRO A 149 4.39 -9.50 -10.06
N LYS A 150 4.96 -10.56 -10.65
CA LYS A 150 4.47 -11.95 -10.52
C LYS A 150 4.81 -12.59 -9.17
N ALA A 151 5.81 -12.05 -8.47
CA ALA A 151 6.19 -12.52 -7.15
C ALA A 151 5.20 -12.07 -6.07
N MET A 152 4.44 -11.02 -6.34
CA MET A 152 3.42 -10.49 -5.43
C MET A 152 2.18 -11.40 -5.38
N ASN A 153 1.63 -11.55 -4.19
CA ASN A 153 0.32 -12.14 -3.94
C ASN A 153 -0.54 -11.06 -3.29
N ASN A 154 -1.22 -10.27 -4.13
CA ASN A 154 -1.95 -9.09 -3.69
C ASN A 154 -3.32 -9.43 -3.11
N GLY A 155 -3.61 -8.84 -1.96
CA GLY A 155 -4.89 -8.94 -1.26
C GLY A 155 -4.97 -10.11 -0.29
N ILE A 156 -5.76 -9.91 0.73
CA ILE A 156 -6.04 -10.89 1.80
C ILE A 156 -7.53 -11.23 1.80
N PRO A 157 -7.95 -12.40 2.32
CA PRO A 157 -9.35 -12.74 2.53
C PRO A 157 -10.04 -11.67 3.40
N PHE A 158 -11.20 -11.20 2.96
CA PHE A 158 -11.94 -10.14 3.65
C PHE A 158 -13.41 -10.13 3.20
N SER A 159 -14.33 -10.00 4.17
CA SER A 159 -15.77 -9.99 3.91
C SER A 159 -16.51 -8.82 4.57
N GLY A 160 -15.76 -7.85 5.16
CA GLY A 160 -16.34 -6.68 5.81
C GLY A 160 -16.84 -5.63 4.81
N HIS A 161 -17.63 -4.69 5.33
CA HIS A 161 -18.17 -3.55 4.57
C HIS A 161 -17.89 -2.23 5.31
N PRO A 162 -16.61 -1.81 5.45
CA PRO A 162 -16.23 -0.58 6.14
C PRO A 162 -16.66 0.65 5.34
N LYS A 163 -16.95 1.75 6.03
CA LYS A 163 -17.28 3.05 5.41
C LYS A 163 -16.04 3.76 4.86
N ALA A 164 -14.93 3.66 5.59
CA ALA A 164 -13.73 4.40 5.25
C ALA A 164 -12.44 3.64 5.61
N LEU A 165 -11.35 4.06 4.98
CA LEU A 165 -9.97 3.79 5.36
C LEU A 165 -9.43 4.99 6.13
N ARG A 166 -8.79 4.77 7.29
CA ARG A 166 -8.19 5.82 8.13
C ARG A 166 -6.74 5.46 8.46
N TYR A 167 -5.83 6.43 8.36
CA TYR A 167 -4.41 6.26 8.70
C TYR A 167 -3.72 7.60 8.91
N ASP A 168 -2.54 7.57 9.52
CA ASP A 168 -1.65 8.69 9.66
C ASP A 168 -0.60 8.66 8.55
N TYR A 169 -0.25 9.83 8.01
CA TYR A 169 0.75 9.89 6.95
C TYR A 169 1.58 11.17 6.95
N LYS A 170 2.73 11.07 6.30
CA LYS A 170 3.58 12.20 5.93
C LYS A 170 4.16 11.96 4.55
N VAL A 171 4.27 13.01 3.73
CA VAL A 171 4.78 12.93 2.35
C VAL A 171 5.90 13.94 2.14
N LYS A 172 6.94 13.50 1.45
CA LYS A 172 7.96 14.37 0.86
C LYS A 172 8.08 14.04 -0.62
N THR A 173 7.79 15.01 -1.48
CA THR A 173 7.96 14.88 -2.94
C THR A 173 9.14 15.72 -3.39
N THR A 174 9.81 15.30 -4.46
CA THR A 174 10.88 16.08 -5.09
C THR A 174 10.36 17.28 -5.88
N GLY A 175 9.07 17.30 -6.22
CA GLY A 175 8.46 18.32 -7.06
C GLY A 175 8.91 18.27 -8.54
N SER A 176 9.75 17.28 -8.92
CA SER A 176 10.24 17.16 -10.30
C SER A 176 9.09 17.06 -11.32
N PRO A 177 9.14 17.81 -12.43
CA PRO A 177 8.14 17.73 -13.50
C PRO A 177 8.26 16.43 -14.30
N THR A 178 9.29 15.62 -14.06
CA THR A 178 9.57 14.37 -14.78
C THR A 178 9.83 13.22 -13.83
N ARG A 179 9.65 12.01 -14.33
CA ARG A 179 9.96 10.74 -13.67
C ARG A 179 11.11 10.04 -14.41
N VAL A 180 11.73 9.10 -13.72
CA VAL A 180 12.76 8.22 -14.29
C VAL A 180 12.16 6.85 -14.51
N LYS A 181 12.46 6.25 -15.68
CA LYS A 181 12.30 4.80 -15.91
C LYS A 181 13.67 4.15 -15.99
N GLN A 182 13.89 3.12 -15.15
CA GLN A 182 15.16 2.40 -15.09
C GLN A 182 14.89 0.93 -14.76
N THR A 183 15.18 0.03 -15.72
CA THR A 183 14.82 -1.40 -15.63
C THR A 183 16.04 -2.29 -15.86
N GLY A 184 16.89 -2.41 -14.86
CA GLY A 184 18.07 -3.28 -14.94
C GLY A 184 19.14 -2.78 -15.90
N PHE A 185 19.39 -3.50 -16.97
CA PHE A 185 20.43 -3.18 -17.96
C PHE A 185 20.04 -2.08 -18.96
N SER A 186 18.81 -1.62 -18.91
CA SER A 186 18.34 -0.55 -19.80
C SER A 186 18.96 0.80 -19.46
N SER A 187 19.13 1.66 -20.46
CA SER A 187 19.49 3.06 -20.26
C SER A 187 18.39 3.78 -19.45
N LYS A 188 18.80 4.77 -18.68
CA LYS A 188 17.89 5.67 -17.97
C LYS A 188 17.04 6.44 -18.97
N LYS A 189 15.71 6.41 -18.79
CA LYS A 189 14.77 7.19 -19.60
C LYS A 189 14.04 8.21 -18.73
N THR A 190 13.90 9.42 -19.25
CA THR A 190 13.07 10.46 -18.65
C THR A 190 11.64 10.35 -19.18
N ILE A 191 10.65 10.38 -18.28
CA ILE A 191 9.22 10.31 -18.61
C ILE A 191 8.57 11.59 -18.11
N ALA A 192 7.81 12.26 -18.97
CA ALA A 192 7.07 13.45 -18.61
C ALA A 192 6.01 13.18 -17.54
N GLY A 193 5.69 14.22 -16.78
CA GLY A 193 4.68 14.21 -15.72
C GLY A 193 5.27 13.99 -14.33
N LYS A 194 4.69 14.69 -13.37
CA LYS A 194 5.07 14.61 -11.95
C LYS A 194 4.79 13.23 -11.38
N ASP A 195 5.61 12.82 -10.44
CA ASP A 195 5.37 11.66 -9.60
C ASP A 195 4.62 12.06 -8.33
N TYR A 196 3.89 11.11 -7.77
CA TYR A 196 3.21 11.27 -6.48
C TYR A 196 3.20 9.94 -5.72
N ALA A 197 3.19 10.03 -4.40
CA ALA A 197 2.88 8.88 -3.56
C ALA A 197 1.39 8.54 -3.70
N ILE A 198 1.04 7.29 -3.52
CA ILE A 198 -0.32 6.80 -3.76
C ILE A 198 -0.76 5.80 -2.69
N THR A 199 -2.02 5.92 -2.27
CA THR A 199 -2.74 4.89 -1.52
C THR A 199 -3.83 4.30 -2.41
N VAL A 200 -3.92 2.99 -2.45
CA VAL A 200 -4.94 2.25 -3.21
C VAL A 200 -5.60 1.23 -2.31
N LEU A 201 -6.91 1.29 -2.16
CA LEU A 201 -7.71 0.24 -1.55
C LEU A 201 -8.75 -0.25 -2.55
N TYR A 202 -8.81 -1.56 -2.76
CA TYR A 202 -9.85 -2.21 -3.53
C TYR A 202 -10.49 -3.32 -2.72
N LEU A 203 -11.81 -3.28 -2.61
CA LEU A 203 -12.61 -4.42 -2.20
C LEU A 203 -13.00 -5.19 -3.45
N GLN A 204 -12.67 -6.47 -3.50
CA GLN A 204 -12.90 -7.31 -4.68
C GLN A 204 -13.72 -8.54 -4.31
N LYS A 205 -14.67 -8.90 -5.18
CA LYS A 205 -15.29 -10.23 -5.17
C LYS A 205 -14.56 -11.07 -6.21
N ARG A 206 -13.64 -11.93 -5.73
CA ARG A 206 -12.83 -12.83 -6.57
C ARG A 206 -13.51 -14.15 -6.78
N THR A 207 -13.31 -14.72 -7.96
CA THR A 207 -13.74 -16.06 -8.34
C THR A 207 -12.58 -16.76 -9.05
N GLU A 208 -12.35 -18.02 -8.71
CA GLU A 208 -11.37 -18.87 -9.39
C GLU A 208 -12.10 -19.94 -10.22
N ASP A 209 -11.72 -20.09 -11.49
CA ASP A 209 -12.26 -21.13 -12.35
C ASP A 209 -11.52 -22.47 -12.16
N LYS A 210 -12.03 -23.55 -12.77
CA LYS A 210 -11.44 -24.90 -12.72
C LYS A 210 -10.00 -24.96 -13.25
N ASN A 211 -9.60 -24.01 -14.08
CA ASN A 211 -8.24 -23.90 -14.64
C ASN A 211 -7.30 -23.14 -13.71
N GLY A 212 -7.84 -22.49 -12.66
CA GLY A 212 -7.09 -21.67 -11.71
C GLY A 212 -6.90 -20.22 -12.17
N ASN A 213 -7.71 -19.74 -13.12
CA ASN A 213 -7.72 -18.31 -13.47
C ASN A 213 -8.55 -17.54 -12.45
N ILE A 214 -8.05 -16.37 -12.02
CA ILE A 214 -8.75 -15.54 -11.06
C ILE A 214 -9.36 -14.35 -11.78
N THR A 215 -10.67 -14.20 -11.65
CA THR A 215 -11.40 -12.98 -12.05
C THR A 215 -11.93 -12.26 -10.81
N ALA A 216 -12.19 -10.97 -10.94
CA ALA A 216 -12.76 -10.17 -9.85
C ALA A 216 -13.81 -9.19 -10.37
N LYS A 217 -14.78 -8.87 -9.51
CA LYS A 217 -15.61 -7.66 -9.63
C LYS A 217 -15.20 -6.67 -8.54
N ARG A 218 -15.07 -5.39 -8.89
CA ARG A 218 -14.74 -4.32 -7.97
C ARG A 218 -15.98 -3.96 -7.14
N VAL A 219 -15.87 -4.12 -5.81
CA VAL A 219 -16.94 -3.81 -4.85
C VAL A 219 -16.77 -2.42 -4.26
N GLY A 220 -15.55 -2.06 -3.88
CA GLY A 220 -15.25 -0.77 -3.26
C GLY A 220 -13.88 -0.23 -3.70
N THR A 221 -13.74 1.09 -3.69
CA THR A 221 -12.56 1.78 -4.21
C THR A 221 -12.18 2.97 -3.33
N VAL A 222 -10.90 3.05 -2.94
CA VAL A 222 -10.24 4.29 -2.48
C VAL A 222 -8.95 4.43 -3.29
N VAL A 223 -8.73 5.61 -3.87
CA VAL A 223 -7.44 5.98 -4.45
C VAL A 223 -7.13 7.41 -4.03
N VAL A 224 -5.98 7.59 -3.37
CA VAL A 224 -5.51 8.90 -2.91
C VAL A 224 -4.14 9.19 -3.49
N LYS A 225 -3.98 10.35 -4.11
CA LYS A 225 -2.74 10.82 -4.74
C LYS A 225 -2.13 11.93 -3.91
N TYR A 226 -0.84 11.85 -3.62
CA TYR A 226 -0.10 12.83 -2.82
C TYR A 226 0.97 13.50 -3.69
N GLY A 227 0.56 14.53 -4.42
CA GLY A 227 1.42 15.27 -5.35
C GLY A 227 2.25 16.38 -4.72
N GLN A 228 2.07 16.64 -3.42
CA GLN A 228 2.76 17.69 -2.66
C GLN A 228 3.29 17.15 -1.34
N SER A 229 4.37 17.75 -0.85
CA SER A 229 4.88 17.47 0.50
C SER A 229 3.93 18.01 1.56
N THR A 230 3.79 17.28 2.67
CA THR A 230 3.04 17.75 3.84
C THR A 230 3.92 18.58 4.78
N ASN A 231 3.30 19.47 5.52
CA ASN A 231 3.99 20.19 6.61
C ASN A 231 3.88 19.35 7.91
N GLY A 232 4.70 18.27 8.00
CA GLY A 232 4.63 17.33 9.11
C GLY A 232 3.63 16.18 8.86
N TRP A 233 3.21 15.54 9.94
CA TRP A 233 2.23 14.44 9.93
C TRP A 233 0.81 14.96 9.76
N VAL A 234 0.02 14.22 8.99
CA VAL A 234 -1.42 14.34 8.92
C VAL A 234 -2.00 13.12 9.62
N ASN A 235 -2.56 13.34 10.79
CA ASN A 235 -3.10 12.27 11.63
C ASN A 235 -4.59 12.05 11.33
N ASP A 236 -5.07 10.82 11.52
CA ASP A 236 -6.48 10.41 11.38
C ASP A 236 -7.10 10.75 10.02
N ALA A 237 -6.28 10.80 8.97
CA ALA A 237 -6.77 11.06 7.62
C ALA A 237 -7.76 9.98 7.20
N THR A 238 -8.98 10.38 6.90
CA THR A 238 -10.10 9.48 6.63
C THR A 238 -10.55 9.61 5.18
N TYR A 239 -10.66 8.47 4.50
CA TYR A 239 -11.03 8.39 3.09
C TYR A 239 -12.20 7.43 2.92
N GLU A 240 -13.34 7.94 2.51
CA GLU A 240 -14.56 7.16 2.28
C GLU A 240 -14.34 6.14 1.16
N ILE A 241 -14.90 4.95 1.33
CA ILE A 241 -14.87 3.90 0.33
C ILE A 241 -16.05 4.11 -0.63
N MET A 242 -15.74 4.37 -1.88
CA MET A 242 -16.74 4.46 -2.94
C MET A 242 -17.17 3.05 -3.36
N TYR A 243 -18.42 2.70 -3.12
CA TYR A 243 -18.97 1.38 -3.41
C TYR A 243 -19.68 1.31 -4.77
N GLY A 244 -19.64 0.13 -5.38
CA GLY A 244 -20.33 -0.14 -6.64
C GLY A 244 -19.60 0.42 -7.86
N ASP A 245 -20.35 0.71 -8.92
CA ASP A 245 -19.85 1.33 -10.16
C ASP A 245 -19.66 2.83 -9.97
N ILE A 246 -18.41 3.25 -9.88
CA ILE A 246 -18.04 4.63 -9.58
C ILE A 246 -17.77 5.49 -10.83
N ARG A 247 -18.01 4.99 -12.05
CA ARG A 247 -17.69 5.73 -13.28
C ARG A 247 -18.41 7.07 -13.41
N ASN A 248 -19.57 7.21 -12.78
CA ASN A 248 -20.35 8.45 -12.73
C ASN A 248 -20.01 9.34 -11.52
N ASN A 249 -19.08 8.92 -10.65
CA ASN A 249 -18.65 9.74 -9.51
C ASN A 249 -17.79 10.92 -10.01
N PRO A 250 -18.02 12.17 -9.54
CA PRO A 250 -17.24 13.34 -9.95
C PRO A 250 -15.73 13.21 -9.69
N HIS A 251 -15.35 12.39 -8.71
CA HIS A 251 -13.96 12.13 -8.34
C HIS A 251 -13.33 10.93 -9.07
N TYR A 252 -14.06 10.30 -9.99
CA TYR A 252 -13.55 9.16 -10.73
C TYR A 252 -12.43 9.57 -11.68
N ASP A 253 -11.30 8.87 -11.56
CA ASP A 253 -10.17 8.98 -12.48
C ASP A 253 -9.90 7.60 -13.11
N ALA A 254 -10.21 7.46 -14.39
CA ALA A 254 -10.07 6.20 -15.11
C ALA A 254 -8.63 5.66 -15.10
N ALA A 255 -7.62 6.55 -15.06
CA ALA A 255 -6.21 6.16 -15.09
C ALA A 255 -5.76 5.43 -13.80
N THR A 256 -6.37 5.75 -12.66
CA THR A 256 -5.98 5.19 -11.36
C THR A 256 -7.08 4.38 -10.67
N MET A 257 -8.35 4.66 -10.97
CA MET A 257 -9.52 3.98 -10.37
C MET A 257 -10.17 2.96 -11.30
N GLY A 258 -9.81 2.96 -12.59
CA GLY A 258 -10.33 2.01 -13.58
C GLY A 258 -10.08 0.54 -13.19
N LEU A 259 -10.80 -0.37 -13.84
CA LEU A 259 -10.62 -1.80 -13.65
C LEU A 259 -9.22 -2.25 -14.10
N ARG A 260 -8.63 -3.19 -13.37
CA ARG A 260 -7.23 -3.61 -13.54
C ARG A 260 -7.11 -5.10 -13.86
N SER A 261 -6.00 -5.46 -14.49
CA SER A 261 -5.59 -6.85 -14.69
C SER A 261 -4.08 -7.04 -14.50
N THR A 262 -3.47 -6.10 -13.77
CA THR A 262 -2.01 -6.05 -13.54
C THR A 262 -1.60 -6.59 -12.17
N ASP A 263 -2.56 -6.82 -11.27
CA ASP A 263 -2.31 -7.42 -9.96
C ASP A 263 -2.22 -8.94 -10.09
N TYR A 264 -1.34 -9.53 -9.31
CA TYR A 264 -1.15 -10.98 -9.25
C TYR A 264 -1.58 -11.52 -7.89
N ALA A 265 -2.13 -12.74 -7.88
CA ALA A 265 -2.42 -13.49 -6.67
C ALA A 265 -2.09 -14.97 -6.87
N ARG A 266 -1.92 -15.70 -5.78
CA ARG A 266 -1.80 -17.16 -5.84
C ARG A 266 -3.18 -17.78 -5.90
N ASN A 267 -3.37 -18.66 -6.88
CA ASN A 267 -4.57 -19.48 -6.99
C ASN A 267 -4.54 -20.68 -6.03
N SER A 268 -5.61 -21.46 -5.97
CA SER A 268 -5.73 -22.66 -5.11
C SER A 268 -4.65 -23.71 -5.34
N LYS A 269 -4.00 -23.68 -6.52
CA LYS A 269 -2.86 -24.55 -6.89
C LYS A 269 -1.50 -23.95 -6.53
N GLY A 270 -1.45 -22.80 -5.81
CA GLY A 270 -0.23 -22.09 -5.42
C GLY A 270 0.49 -21.37 -6.57
N LYS A 271 -0.11 -21.32 -7.77
CA LYS A 271 0.45 -20.66 -8.95
C LYS A 271 0.11 -19.17 -8.93
N SER A 272 1.10 -18.30 -9.18
CA SER A 272 0.87 -16.87 -9.38
C SER A 272 0.17 -16.62 -10.72
N VAL A 273 -0.99 -16.01 -10.69
CA VAL A 273 -1.81 -15.68 -11.86
C VAL A 273 -2.30 -14.23 -11.77
N PRO A 274 -2.56 -13.57 -12.92
CA PRO A 274 -3.16 -12.25 -12.89
C PRO A 274 -4.59 -12.31 -12.34
N VAL A 275 -4.95 -11.30 -11.54
CA VAL A 275 -6.32 -11.05 -11.12
C VAL A 275 -6.96 -10.12 -12.13
N LYS A 276 -7.86 -10.66 -12.95
CA LYS A 276 -8.54 -9.90 -14.01
C LYS A 276 -9.85 -9.30 -13.46
N GLU A 277 -9.90 -7.99 -13.30
CA GLU A 277 -11.16 -7.31 -13.00
C GLU A 277 -12.04 -7.25 -14.26
N THR A 278 -13.25 -7.81 -14.18
CA THR A 278 -14.17 -7.96 -15.30
C THR A 278 -15.38 -7.04 -15.24
N GLY A 279 -15.50 -6.27 -14.17
CA GLY A 279 -16.64 -5.35 -13.98
C GLY A 279 -16.74 -4.83 -12.55
N TRP A 280 -17.79 -4.07 -12.33
CA TRP A 280 -18.18 -3.54 -11.04
C TRP A 280 -19.23 -4.43 -10.41
N ALA A 281 -19.18 -4.61 -9.11
CA ALA A 281 -20.21 -5.29 -8.32
C ALA A 281 -21.29 -4.28 -7.87
N ALA A 282 -22.41 -4.77 -7.38
CA ALA A 282 -23.38 -3.91 -6.70
C ALA A 282 -22.78 -3.34 -5.39
N ALA A 283 -23.21 -2.16 -4.99
CA ALA A 283 -22.66 -1.47 -3.81
C ALA A 283 -22.85 -2.24 -2.49
N ASN A 284 -23.88 -3.06 -2.39
CA ASN A 284 -24.18 -3.91 -1.23
C ASN A 284 -23.56 -5.32 -1.32
N GLU A 285 -22.79 -5.61 -2.37
CA GLU A 285 -22.17 -6.92 -2.55
C GLU A 285 -21.08 -7.16 -1.49
N LYS A 286 -21.01 -8.36 -0.94
CA LYS A 286 -19.92 -8.74 -0.02
C LYS A 286 -18.62 -8.99 -0.79
N PRO A 287 -17.52 -8.33 -0.44
CA PRO A 287 -16.22 -8.66 -1.00
C PRO A 287 -15.75 -10.02 -0.47
N THR A 288 -14.79 -10.62 -1.16
CA THR A 288 -14.04 -11.79 -0.71
C THR A 288 -12.60 -11.44 -0.36
N HIS A 289 -12.10 -10.30 -0.86
CA HIS A 289 -10.71 -9.86 -0.68
C HIS A 289 -10.62 -8.35 -0.49
N LEU A 290 -9.66 -7.96 0.36
CA LEU A 290 -9.19 -6.59 0.53
C LEU A 290 -7.78 -6.48 -0.04
N LEU A 291 -7.60 -5.64 -1.02
CA LEU A 291 -6.33 -5.18 -1.54
C LEU A 291 -6.09 -3.77 -0.99
N LEU A 292 -4.97 -3.57 -0.31
CA LEU A 292 -4.54 -2.25 0.18
C LEU A 292 -3.05 -2.11 -0.10
N GLN A 293 -2.67 -1.01 -0.71
CA GLN A 293 -1.28 -0.69 -1.03
C GLN A 293 -0.99 0.78 -0.75
N PHE A 294 0.17 1.04 -0.16
CA PHE A 294 0.79 2.35 -0.07
C PHE A 294 2.10 2.31 -0.84
N SER A 295 2.35 3.32 -1.67
CA SER A 295 3.58 3.40 -2.46
C SER A 295 4.11 4.81 -2.53
N SER A 296 5.44 4.97 -2.46
CA SER A 296 6.13 6.26 -2.60
C SER A 296 6.14 6.79 -4.04
N SER A 297 5.63 6.01 -5.02
CA SER A 297 5.49 6.38 -6.43
C SER A 297 4.26 5.70 -7.06
N HIS A 298 3.60 6.40 -7.99
CA HIS A 298 2.46 5.87 -8.74
C HIS A 298 2.85 5.23 -10.08
N GLY A 299 4.09 5.38 -10.49
CA GLY A 299 4.53 5.09 -11.86
C GLY A 299 4.50 3.62 -12.27
N GLY A 300 4.10 2.72 -11.39
CA GLY A 300 4.21 1.29 -11.60
C GLY A 300 5.65 0.79 -11.48
N ALA A 301 5.91 -0.42 -11.96
CA ALA A 301 7.23 -1.02 -11.84
C ALA A 301 8.30 -0.19 -12.58
N TYR A 302 9.36 0.17 -11.84
CA TYR A 302 10.58 0.80 -12.36
C TYR A 302 10.41 2.22 -12.89
N ILE A 303 9.32 2.92 -12.55
CA ILE A 303 9.07 4.32 -12.92
C ILE A 303 8.78 5.12 -11.66
N GLY A 304 9.46 6.26 -11.47
CA GLY A 304 9.22 7.14 -10.34
C GLY A 304 10.21 8.29 -10.24
N SER A 305 10.13 9.07 -9.18
CA SER A 305 11.06 10.16 -8.88
C SER A 305 11.92 9.80 -7.67
N PRO A 306 13.22 9.49 -7.86
CA PRO A 306 14.13 9.21 -6.75
C PRO A 306 14.15 10.35 -5.74
N GLY A 307 13.96 10.02 -4.45
CA GLY A 307 13.85 10.98 -3.35
C GLY A 307 12.42 11.17 -2.84
N ASN A 308 11.38 10.79 -3.59
CA ASN A 308 10.03 10.75 -3.05
C ASN A 308 9.97 9.80 -1.86
N THR A 309 9.32 10.26 -0.79
CA THR A 309 9.21 9.48 0.46
C THR A 309 7.79 9.59 1.01
N PHE A 310 7.26 8.47 1.50
CA PHE A 310 5.93 8.37 2.07
C PHE A 310 6.01 7.62 3.39
N TRP A 311 5.52 8.20 4.48
CA TRP A 311 5.44 7.58 5.80
C TRP A 311 3.99 7.23 6.10
N ILE A 312 3.77 6.04 6.66
CA ILE A 312 2.45 5.49 6.97
C ILE A 312 2.46 4.92 8.38
N ASP A 313 1.36 5.18 9.11
CA ASP A 313 1.12 4.63 10.43
C ASP A 313 -0.38 4.51 10.71
N ASN A 314 -0.75 3.78 11.78
CA ASN A 314 -2.09 3.71 12.35
C ASN A 314 -3.20 3.35 11.35
N VAL A 315 -2.94 2.36 10.49
CA VAL A 315 -3.86 1.94 9.42
C VAL A 315 -5.05 1.15 9.98
N ARG A 316 -6.28 1.66 9.77
CA ARG A 316 -7.50 1.07 10.27
C ARG A 316 -8.69 1.28 9.34
N LEU A 317 -9.69 0.44 9.50
CA LEU A 317 -10.97 0.52 8.79
C LEU A 317 -12.03 1.11 9.72
N VAL A 318 -12.90 1.96 9.21
CA VAL A 318 -13.99 2.61 9.92
C VAL A 318 -15.34 2.01 9.46
N TYR A 319 -16.21 1.64 10.41
CA TYR A 319 -17.51 1.02 10.15
C TYR A 319 -18.66 1.89 10.61
#